data_84659829eb47da534ab06ba1c5c73558
#
_entry.id   84659829eb47da534ab06ba1c5c73558
#
_cell.length_a   1.000
_cell.length_b   1.000
_cell.length_c   1.000
_cell.angle_alpha   90.00
_cell.angle_beta   90.00
_cell.angle_gamma   90.00
#
_symmetry.space_group_name_H-M   'P 1'
#
loop_
_entity.id
_entity.type
_entity.pdbx_description
1 polymer ?
#
loop_
_entity_poly.entity_id
_entity_poly.type
_entity_poly.pdbx_seq_one_letter_code
_entity_poly.pdbx_strand_id
1 'polypeptide(L)'
;MKELELKYGCNPNQKPSRIYMNDDRELPIKVLGGRPGYINFLDAFNGWQLVSELKKATGLPAATSFKHVSPAGAAVGLPLSETLAKIYWVDDLGELSPLACAYARARGADRMSSFGDFISLSDVCDVDTARLIKREVSDGVIAPGYEPEALELLKQKNKGNYNIIQIDPDYVPAPLEHKEVFGITFEQGRNELNIDKDFFSNVVTDVKEIPDAAKIDLAISMITLKYTQSNSVCYVKDGQAIGIGAGQQSRIHCTRLAGQKADNWWLRQNPKVLGLQFKDGIGRADRDNAIDLYIGEEYMDVLADGVWENTFKVKPEVFTREEKRAWLDQLTGVALGSDAFFPFGDNIERAHKSGVTYIAQPGGSVRDDNVIATCNKYGMAMAFTGIRLFHH
;
A
#
# COMPACT_ATOMS: atom_id res chain seq x y z
N MET A 1 8.84 1.54 30.18
CA MET A 1 9.61 2.73 29.67
C MET A 1 8.61 3.78 29.21
N LYS A 2 8.65 4.98 29.79
CA LYS A 2 7.67 6.05 29.50
C LYS A 2 8.06 6.93 28.33
N GLU A 3 9.32 6.97 27.98
CA GLU A 3 9.84 7.74 26.85
C GLU A 3 11.06 7.08 26.21
N LEU A 4 11.31 7.44 24.96
CA LEU A 4 12.50 7.01 24.21
C LEU A 4 13.09 8.22 23.49
N GLU A 5 14.36 8.53 23.81
CA GLU A 5 15.12 9.56 23.12
C GLU A 5 15.47 9.11 21.70
N LEU A 6 15.31 10.02 20.74
CA LEU A 6 15.63 9.79 19.33
C LEU A 6 16.85 10.62 18.93
N LYS A 7 17.57 10.17 17.91
CA LYS A 7 18.77 10.86 17.43
C LYS A 7 18.48 12.28 16.94
N TYR A 8 17.36 12.48 16.26
CA TYR A 8 16.80 13.74 15.77
C TYR A 8 15.35 13.55 15.37
N GLY A 9 14.63 14.62 15.07
CA GLY A 9 13.25 14.59 14.59
C GLY A 9 13.14 14.21 13.11
N CYS A 10 12.30 14.91 12.33
CA CYS A 10 12.21 14.67 10.88
C CYS A 10 13.53 14.92 10.16
N ASN A 11 14.34 15.86 10.66
CA ASN A 11 15.61 16.24 10.04
C ASN A 11 16.75 16.30 11.08
N PRO A 12 18.02 16.13 10.66
CA PRO A 12 19.16 16.09 11.59
C PRO A 12 19.35 17.33 12.46
N ASN A 13 18.86 18.48 12.02
CA ASN A 13 18.92 19.74 12.77
C ASN A 13 17.79 19.89 13.81
N GLN A 14 16.77 19.02 13.77
CA GLN A 14 15.62 19.08 14.68
C GLN A 14 15.93 18.27 15.94
N LYS A 15 16.62 18.90 16.88
CA LYS A 15 17.02 18.35 18.17
C LYS A 15 16.63 19.29 19.31
N PRO A 16 16.31 18.75 20.51
CA PRO A 16 16.21 17.33 20.86
C PRO A 16 15.00 16.64 20.23
N SER A 17 14.96 15.30 20.28
CA SER A 17 13.84 14.52 19.76
C SER A 17 13.55 13.31 20.66
N ARG A 18 12.30 13.02 20.89
CA ARG A 18 11.83 11.87 21.66
C ARG A 18 10.42 11.46 21.29
N ILE A 19 10.06 10.23 21.62
CA ILE A 19 8.67 9.80 21.72
C ILE A 19 8.36 9.51 23.19
N TYR A 20 7.15 9.84 23.63
CA TYR A 20 6.73 9.63 25.02
C TYR A 20 5.20 9.56 25.12
N MET A 21 4.71 9.03 26.24
CA MET A 21 3.29 9.02 26.56
C MET A 21 2.90 10.31 27.27
N ASN A 22 1.77 10.90 26.88
CA ASN A 22 1.21 12.08 27.54
C ASN A 22 0.49 11.76 28.85
N ASP A 23 0.28 10.48 29.14
CA ASP A 23 -0.31 9.98 30.38
C ASP A 23 0.72 9.16 31.18
N ASP A 24 0.30 8.55 32.28
CA ASP A 24 1.20 7.80 33.14
C ASP A 24 1.55 6.39 32.64
N ARG A 25 1.00 5.96 31.50
CA ARG A 25 1.28 4.64 30.93
C ARG A 25 2.70 4.56 30.35
N GLU A 26 3.22 3.36 30.23
CA GLU A 26 4.44 3.10 29.50
C GLU A 26 4.18 3.09 27.98
N LEU A 27 5.25 3.32 27.20
CA LEU A 27 5.19 3.11 25.75
C LEU A 27 4.76 1.68 25.43
N PRO A 28 3.77 1.49 24.54
CA PRO A 28 3.24 0.16 24.22
C PRO A 28 4.14 -0.64 23.26
N ILE A 29 5.42 -0.36 23.25
CA ILE A 29 6.40 -0.96 22.34
C ILE A 29 7.66 -1.42 23.06
N LYS A 30 8.35 -2.37 22.40
CA LYS A 30 9.73 -2.75 22.70
C LYS A 30 10.54 -2.67 21.41
N VAL A 31 11.71 -2.06 21.45
CA VAL A 31 12.66 -2.07 20.34
C VAL A 31 13.57 -3.28 20.52
N LEU A 32 13.42 -4.26 19.64
CA LEU A 32 14.16 -5.53 19.70
C LEU A 32 15.45 -5.49 18.87
N GLY A 33 15.58 -4.52 17.97
CA GLY A 33 16.75 -4.33 17.14
C GLY A 33 16.79 -2.94 16.54
N GLY A 34 17.99 -2.47 16.21
CA GLY A 34 18.20 -1.18 15.58
C GLY A 34 17.97 0.01 16.49
N ARG A 35 17.85 1.17 15.86
CA ARG A 35 17.53 2.46 16.50
C ARG A 35 16.54 3.20 15.60
N PRO A 36 15.23 2.89 15.67
CA PRO A 36 14.24 3.53 14.84
C PRO A 36 14.24 5.05 15.04
N GLY A 37 14.12 5.78 13.96
CA GLY A 37 14.04 7.23 13.98
C GLY A 37 12.60 7.75 14.07
N TYR A 38 12.46 9.05 14.08
CA TYR A 38 11.20 9.76 14.19
C TYR A 38 10.20 9.34 13.09
N ILE A 39 10.63 9.35 11.83
CA ILE A 39 9.78 8.97 10.69
C ILE A 39 9.48 7.47 10.72
N ASN A 40 10.43 6.63 11.13
CA ASN A 40 10.19 5.19 11.29
C ASN A 40 9.04 4.91 12.27
N PHE A 41 8.98 5.62 13.38
CA PHE A 41 7.88 5.46 14.34
C PHE A 41 6.55 5.98 13.81
N LEU A 42 6.54 7.07 13.04
CA LEU A 42 5.32 7.53 12.37
C LEU A 42 4.80 6.47 11.40
N ASP A 43 5.68 5.89 10.58
CA ASP A 43 5.33 4.80 9.67
C ASP A 43 4.81 3.58 10.45
N ALA A 44 5.53 3.18 11.51
CA ALA A 44 5.20 2.01 12.31
C ALA A 44 3.81 2.11 12.96
N PHE A 45 3.51 3.25 13.58
CA PHE A 45 2.23 3.40 14.31
C PHE A 45 1.04 3.60 13.39
N ASN A 46 1.22 4.25 12.25
CA ASN A 46 0.17 4.31 11.23
C ASN A 46 -0.05 2.95 10.57
N GLY A 47 1.03 2.27 10.20
CA GLY A 47 0.96 0.95 9.59
C GLY A 47 0.36 -0.11 10.50
N TRP A 48 0.68 -0.08 11.79
CA TRP A 48 0.10 -1.01 12.77
C TRP A 48 -1.42 -0.86 12.87
N GLN A 49 -1.92 0.37 12.93
CA GLN A 49 -3.36 0.63 12.95
C GLN A 49 -4.02 0.10 11.67
N LEU A 50 -3.42 0.35 10.51
CA LEU A 50 -3.94 -0.11 9.23
C LEU A 50 -4.06 -1.64 9.19
N VAL A 51 -3.00 -2.38 9.51
CA VAL A 51 -3.04 -3.86 9.43
C VAL A 51 -3.97 -4.47 10.47
N SER A 52 -4.08 -3.85 11.65
CA SER A 52 -5.02 -4.29 12.69
C SER A 52 -6.47 -4.17 12.23
N GLU A 53 -6.81 -3.07 11.55
CA GLU A 53 -8.15 -2.87 11.01
C GLU A 53 -8.43 -3.80 9.81
N LEU A 54 -7.44 -4.03 8.94
CA LEU A 54 -7.59 -4.99 7.84
C LEU A 54 -7.86 -6.41 8.36
N LYS A 55 -7.13 -6.85 9.37
CA LYS A 55 -7.38 -8.16 9.98
C LYS A 55 -8.76 -8.23 10.61
N LYS A 56 -9.18 -7.21 11.34
CA LYS A 56 -10.50 -7.14 11.95
C LYS A 56 -11.61 -7.22 10.91
N ALA A 57 -11.46 -6.51 9.80
CA ALA A 57 -12.47 -6.46 8.74
C ALA A 57 -12.56 -7.75 7.91
N THR A 58 -11.45 -8.45 7.71
CA THR A 58 -11.36 -9.59 6.77
C THR A 58 -11.19 -10.95 7.45
N GLY A 59 -10.72 -10.97 8.70
CA GLY A 59 -10.34 -12.20 9.40
C GLY A 59 -9.03 -12.83 8.93
N LEU A 60 -8.32 -12.18 7.99
CA LEU A 60 -7.08 -12.67 7.40
C LEU A 60 -5.87 -11.91 7.94
N PRO A 61 -4.69 -12.54 8.02
CA PRO A 61 -3.45 -11.82 8.28
C PRO A 61 -3.25 -10.71 7.26
N ALA A 62 -2.72 -9.58 7.71
CA ALA A 62 -2.54 -8.40 6.88
C ALA A 62 -1.13 -7.83 7.04
N ALA A 63 -0.67 -7.17 5.98
CA ALA A 63 0.60 -6.47 5.97
C ALA A 63 0.50 -5.16 5.18
N THR A 64 1.36 -4.22 5.50
CA THR A 64 1.51 -2.99 4.74
C THR A 64 2.98 -2.61 4.59
N SER A 65 3.27 -1.94 3.48
CA SER A 65 4.56 -1.32 3.17
C SER A 65 4.35 0.19 3.25
N PHE A 66 5.00 0.84 4.20
CA PHE A 66 4.88 2.29 4.44
C PHE A 66 6.12 3.02 4.00
N LYS A 67 5.93 4.21 3.45
CA LYS A 67 7.02 5.14 3.15
C LYS A 67 6.51 6.57 3.18
N HIS A 68 7.28 7.47 3.82
CA HIS A 68 6.88 8.87 4.01
C HIS A 68 5.48 9.05 4.61
N VAL A 69 5.19 8.23 5.63
CA VAL A 69 3.96 8.28 6.43
C VAL A 69 2.69 8.03 5.60
N SER A 70 2.83 7.26 4.53
CA SER A 70 1.70 6.75 3.74
C SER A 70 1.97 5.33 3.26
N PRO A 71 0.94 4.49 3.09
CA PRO A 71 1.13 3.16 2.53
C PRO A 71 1.48 3.23 1.04
N ALA A 72 2.53 2.53 0.66
CA ALA A 72 2.83 2.22 -0.75
C ALA A 72 2.02 1.00 -1.21
N GLY A 73 1.67 0.12 -0.28
CA GLY A 73 0.84 -1.04 -0.49
C GLY A 73 0.25 -1.56 0.82
N ALA A 74 -0.87 -2.27 0.70
CA ALA A 74 -1.56 -2.92 1.80
C ALA A 74 -2.30 -4.15 1.26
N ALA A 75 -2.29 -5.25 2.00
CA ALA A 75 -2.88 -6.49 1.52
C ALA A 75 -3.23 -7.45 2.65
N VAL A 76 -4.12 -8.40 2.35
CA VAL A 76 -4.42 -9.54 3.19
C VAL A 76 -3.82 -10.82 2.63
N GLY A 77 -3.68 -11.83 3.48
CA GLY A 77 -2.94 -13.06 3.22
C GLY A 77 -3.69 -14.07 2.34
N LEU A 78 -3.90 -13.75 1.08
CA LEU A 78 -4.41 -14.69 0.09
C LEU A 78 -3.25 -15.37 -0.67
N PRO A 79 -3.42 -16.64 -1.09
CA PRO A 79 -2.40 -17.35 -1.85
C PRO A 79 -1.96 -16.59 -3.11
N LEU A 80 -0.69 -16.71 -3.48
CA LEU A 80 -0.15 -16.13 -4.70
C LEU A 80 -0.35 -17.07 -5.89
N SER A 81 -0.77 -16.52 -7.03
CA SER A 81 -0.66 -17.22 -8.30
C SER A 81 0.81 -17.36 -8.71
N GLU A 82 1.09 -18.26 -9.65
CA GLU A 82 2.45 -18.40 -10.20
C GLU A 82 2.96 -17.07 -10.79
N THR A 83 2.10 -16.33 -11.50
CA THR A 83 2.45 -15.03 -12.08
C THR A 83 2.76 -14.01 -11.01
N LEU A 84 1.92 -13.90 -9.97
CA LEU A 84 2.18 -12.97 -8.87
C LEU A 84 3.47 -13.32 -8.12
N ALA A 85 3.74 -14.61 -7.88
CA ALA A 85 4.98 -15.04 -7.26
C ALA A 85 6.21 -14.60 -8.09
N LYS A 86 6.13 -14.67 -9.41
CA LYS A 86 7.19 -14.21 -10.32
C LYS A 86 7.40 -12.70 -10.25
N ILE A 87 6.34 -11.90 -10.38
CA ILE A 87 6.48 -10.44 -10.38
C ILE A 87 6.86 -9.88 -9.02
N TYR A 88 6.62 -10.63 -7.93
CA TYR A 88 7.01 -10.26 -6.57
C TYR A 88 8.38 -10.83 -6.16
N TRP A 89 9.06 -11.53 -7.07
CA TRP A 89 10.38 -12.14 -6.82
C TRP A 89 10.39 -13.14 -5.66
N VAL A 90 9.32 -13.91 -5.51
CA VAL A 90 9.17 -14.93 -4.44
C VAL A 90 8.90 -16.33 -4.97
N ASP A 91 8.98 -16.53 -6.27
CA ASP A 91 8.75 -17.83 -6.92
C ASP A 91 9.78 -18.91 -6.54
N ASP A 92 10.93 -18.52 -6.03
CA ASP A 92 11.99 -19.41 -5.51
C ASP A 92 11.82 -19.80 -4.05
N LEU A 93 10.83 -19.26 -3.33
CA LEU A 93 10.65 -19.49 -1.90
C LEU A 93 9.67 -20.64 -1.56
N GLY A 94 9.10 -21.29 -2.56
CA GLY A 94 8.08 -22.31 -2.37
C GLY A 94 6.75 -21.75 -1.86
N GLU A 95 5.97 -22.57 -1.16
CA GLU A 95 4.70 -22.15 -0.56
C GLU A 95 4.96 -21.20 0.62
N LEU A 96 4.32 -20.04 0.60
CA LEU A 96 4.46 -19.04 1.65
C LEU A 96 3.28 -19.10 2.63
N SER A 97 3.55 -18.79 3.90
CA SER A 97 2.50 -18.59 4.90
C SER A 97 1.54 -17.46 4.50
N PRO A 98 0.30 -17.43 5.05
CA PRO A 98 -0.63 -16.34 4.76
C PRO A 98 -0.06 -14.94 5.07
N LEU A 99 0.67 -14.78 6.16
CA LEU A 99 1.29 -13.50 6.51
C LEU A 99 2.38 -13.11 5.51
N ALA A 100 3.21 -14.06 5.07
CA ALA A 100 4.21 -13.81 4.03
C ALA A 100 3.56 -13.45 2.69
N CYS A 101 2.46 -14.11 2.32
CA CYS A 101 1.66 -13.73 1.15
C CYS A 101 1.14 -12.30 1.26
N ALA A 102 0.64 -11.89 2.44
CA ALA A 102 0.17 -10.53 2.67
C ALA A 102 1.28 -9.51 2.42
N TYR A 103 2.48 -9.73 2.94
CA TYR A 103 3.59 -8.81 2.72
C TYR A 103 4.09 -8.83 1.26
N ALA A 104 4.20 -9.99 0.65
CA ALA A 104 4.58 -10.09 -0.77
C ALA A 104 3.63 -9.27 -1.66
N ARG A 105 2.33 -9.32 -1.38
CA ARG A 105 1.30 -8.53 -2.08
C ARG A 105 1.39 -7.04 -1.75
N ALA A 106 1.55 -6.68 -0.49
CA ALA A 106 1.64 -5.29 -0.06
C ALA A 106 2.85 -4.59 -0.67
N ARG A 107 4.02 -5.22 -0.61
CA ARG A 107 5.25 -4.69 -1.23
C ARG A 107 5.19 -4.74 -2.75
N GLY A 108 4.67 -5.83 -3.28
CA GLY A 108 4.71 -6.14 -4.70
C GLY A 108 3.84 -5.25 -5.56
N ALA A 109 2.81 -4.63 -4.99
CA ALA A 109 1.93 -3.72 -5.70
C ALA A 109 2.67 -2.49 -6.26
N ASP A 110 3.62 -1.97 -5.50
CA ASP A 110 4.46 -0.83 -5.90
C ASP A 110 5.88 -1.05 -5.39
N ARG A 111 6.66 -1.83 -6.11
CA ARG A 111 8.02 -2.19 -5.71
C ARG A 111 8.97 -1.01 -5.76
N MET A 112 8.68 0.00 -6.59
CA MET A 112 9.49 1.22 -6.67
C MET A 112 9.35 2.05 -5.39
N SER A 113 8.13 2.30 -4.95
CA SER A 113 7.87 3.05 -3.71
C SER A 113 8.21 2.27 -2.44
N SER A 114 8.15 0.94 -2.49
CA SER A 114 8.44 0.08 -1.34
C SER A 114 9.93 -0.14 -1.07
N PHE A 115 10.80 0.30 -1.94
CA PHE A 115 12.25 0.25 -1.70
C PHE A 115 12.62 1.14 -0.51
N GLY A 116 13.13 0.53 0.57
CA GLY A 116 13.40 1.25 1.82
C GLY A 116 12.15 1.50 2.68
N ASP A 117 11.16 0.62 2.60
CA ASP A 117 9.90 0.72 3.33
C ASP A 117 10.04 0.48 4.84
N PHE A 118 8.96 0.81 5.57
CA PHE A 118 8.71 0.31 6.92
C PHE A 118 7.52 -0.64 6.88
N ILE A 119 7.70 -1.85 7.41
CA ILE A 119 6.76 -2.95 7.30
C ILE A 119 5.89 -3.04 8.55
N SER A 120 4.58 -3.20 8.40
CA SER A 120 3.70 -3.56 9.51
C SER A 120 3.01 -4.90 9.25
N LEU A 121 2.97 -5.73 10.28
CA LEU A 121 2.38 -7.07 10.24
C LEU A 121 1.31 -7.18 11.31
N SER A 122 0.13 -7.70 10.96
CA SER A 122 -0.98 -7.84 11.91
C SER A 122 -0.79 -8.98 12.92
N ASP A 123 0.01 -9.98 12.56
CA ASP A 123 0.23 -11.21 13.31
C ASP A 123 1.69 -11.36 13.71
N VAL A 124 1.94 -12.31 14.60
CA VAL A 124 3.31 -12.71 14.97
C VAL A 124 4.09 -13.04 13.69
N CYS A 125 5.25 -12.40 13.53
CA CYS A 125 6.11 -12.61 12.37
C CYS A 125 6.65 -14.05 12.37
N ASP A 126 6.27 -14.83 11.37
CA ASP A 126 6.74 -16.19 11.17
C ASP A 126 8.03 -16.24 10.36
N VAL A 127 8.61 -17.44 10.25
CA VAL A 127 9.88 -17.66 9.56
C VAL A 127 9.79 -17.33 8.07
N ASP A 128 8.69 -17.70 7.40
CA ASP A 128 8.50 -17.40 5.98
C ASP A 128 8.52 -15.91 5.71
N THR A 129 7.79 -15.14 6.53
CA THR A 129 7.75 -13.68 6.44
C THR A 129 9.12 -13.06 6.69
N ALA A 130 9.85 -13.54 7.71
CA ALA A 130 11.20 -13.07 8.00
C ALA A 130 12.18 -13.36 6.87
N ARG A 131 12.11 -14.53 6.22
CA ARG A 131 12.93 -14.86 5.05
C ARG A 131 12.69 -13.91 3.89
N LEU A 132 11.43 -13.56 3.64
CA LEU A 132 11.07 -12.59 2.61
C LEU A 132 11.63 -11.20 2.95
N ILE A 133 11.41 -10.72 4.17
CA ILE A 133 11.89 -9.41 4.63
C ILE A 133 13.42 -9.34 4.55
N LYS A 134 14.11 -10.40 4.95
CA LYS A 134 15.58 -10.44 4.98
C LYS A 134 16.23 -10.11 3.64
N ARG A 135 15.59 -10.49 2.55
CA ARG A 135 16.14 -10.33 1.17
C ARG A 135 15.77 -9.00 0.51
N GLU A 136 14.88 -8.22 1.11
CA GLU A 136 14.40 -6.95 0.56
C GLU A 136 15.07 -5.74 1.23
N VAL A 137 15.20 -4.62 0.52
CA VAL A 137 15.67 -3.36 1.10
C VAL A 137 14.52 -2.72 1.86
N SER A 138 14.68 -2.62 3.18
CA SER A 138 13.67 -2.17 4.12
C SER A 138 14.32 -1.49 5.32
N ASP A 139 13.64 -0.50 5.91
CA ASP A 139 14.15 0.23 7.08
C ASP A 139 13.81 -0.45 8.40
N GLY A 140 12.71 -1.16 8.46
CA GLY A 140 12.29 -1.82 9.68
C GLY A 140 10.94 -2.49 9.60
N VAL A 141 10.54 -3.11 10.71
CA VAL A 141 9.29 -3.86 10.85
C VAL A 141 8.68 -3.67 12.24
N ILE A 142 7.35 -3.62 12.29
CA ILE A 142 6.56 -3.68 13.52
C ILE A 142 5.59 -4.86 13.46
N ALA A 143 5.53 -5.63 14.53
CA ALA A 143 4.64 -6.78 14.68
C ALA A 143 4.27 -6.98 16.16
N PRO A 144 3.18 -7.71 16.48
CA PRO A 144 2.80 -8.01 17.87
C PRO A 144 3.76 -8.99 18.55
N GLY A 145 4.57 -9.69 17.77
CA GLY A 145 5.57 -10.62 18.24
C GLY A 145 6.37 -11.21 17.09
N TYR A 146 7.36 -12.01 17.42
CA TYR A 146 8.26 -12.65 16.46
C TYR A 146 8.54 -14.08 16.90
N GLU A 147 8.40 -15.05 16.01
CA GLU A 147 8.92 -16.38 16.29
C GLU A 147 10.43 -16.29 16.53
N PRO A 148 11.02 -17.12 17.43
CA PRO A 148 12.46 -17.03 17.76
C PRO A 148 13.37 -17.09 16.54
N GLU A 149 13.14 -18.01 15.62
CA GLU A 149 13.93 -18.15 14.39
C GLU A 149 13.73 -16.95 13.45
N ALA A 150 12.50 -16.42 13.36
CA ALA A 150 12.20 -15.23 12.57
C ALA A 150 12.95 -14.00 13.11
N LEU A 151 12.98 -13.83 14.42
CA LEU A 151 13.71 -12.74 15.07
C LEU A 151 15.21 -12.83 14.78
N GLU A 152 15.80 -14.03 14.88
CA GLU A 152 17.23 -14.23 14.56
C GLU A 152 17.55 -13.88 13.10
N LEU A 153 16.69 -14.26 12.15
CA LEU A 153 16.85 -13.89 10.75
C LEU A 153 16.83 -12.37 10.54
N LEU A 154 15.90 -11.66 11.19
CA LEU A 154 15.77 -10.21 11.08
C LEU A 154 16.95 -9.48 11.74
N LYS A 155 17.47 -10.00 12.86
CA LYS A 155 18.64 -9.44 13.54
C LYS A 155 19.94 -9.52 12.73
N GLN A 156 20.01 -10.41 11.75
CA GLN A 156 21.17 -10.53 10.84
C GLN A 156 21.16 -9.43 9.76
N LYS A 157 20.02 -8.77 9.55
CA LYS A 157 19.85 -7.75 8.53
C LYS A 157 20.58 -6.46 8.90
N ASN A 158 21.09 -5.72 7.91
CA ASN A 158 21.79 -4.43 8.09
C ASN A 158 22.95 -4.51 9.12
N LYS A 159 23.71 -5.60 9.09
CA LYS A 159 24.83 -5.84 10.02
C LYS A 159 24.40 -5.77 11.50
N GLY A 160 23.19 -6.23 11.81
CA GLY A 160 22.63 -6.22 13.15
C GLY A 160 21.88 -4.94 13.53
N ASN A 161 21.71 -3.99 12.64
CA ASN A 161 21.10 -2.70 12.90
C ASN A 161 19.70 -2.53 12.31
N TYR A 162 19.06 -3.60 11.84
CA TYR A 162 17.70 -3.54 11.33
C TYR A 162 16.71 -3.12 12.42
N ASN A 163 15.80 -2.22 12.11
CA ASN A 163 14.82 -1.74 13.08
C ASN A 163 13.72 -2.77 13.29
N ILE A 164 13.62 -3.31 14.49
CA ILE A 164 12.63 -4.33 14.86
C ILE A 164 11.84 -3.83 16.06
N ILE A 165 10.54 -3.59 15.87
CA ILE A 165 9.65 -3.08 16.90
C ILE A 165 8.60 -4.14 17.22
N GLN A 166 8.39 -4.42 18.51
CA GLN A 166 7.27 -5.20 19.00
C GLN A 166 6.24 -4.25 19.61
N ILE A 167 5.00 -4.38 19.18
CA ILE A 167 3.86 -3.62 19.70
C ILE A 167 3.01 -4.50 20.61
N ASP A 168 2.50 -3.92 21.70
CA ASP A 168 1.45 -4.55 22.49
C ASP A 168 0.13 -4.53 21.69
N PRO A 169 -0.38 -5.69 21.25
CA PRO A 169 -1.60 -5.73 20.43
C PRO A 169 -2.86 -5.31 21.17
N ASP A 170 -2.83 -5.30 22.50
CA ASP A 170 -3.99 -4.94 23.33
C ASP A 170 -4.01 -3.46 23.70
N TYR A 171 -2.97 -2.70 23.29
CA TYR A 171 -2.92 -1.27 23.55
C TYR A 171 -4.03 -0.52 22.80
N VAL A 172 -4.76 0.30 23.56
CA VAL A 172 -5.80 1.20 23.03
C VAL A 172 -5.39 2.63 23.35
N PRO A 173 -5.20 3.49 22.33
CA PRO A 173 -4.92 4.91 22.54
C PRO A 173 -6.06 5.63 23.25
N ALA A 174 -5.75 6.79 23.85
CA ALA A 174 -6.78 7.67 24.40
C ALA A 174 -7.79 8.10 23.33
N PRO A 175 -9.05 8.39 23.71
CA PRO A 175 -10.10 8.74 22.73
C PRO A 175 -9.88 10.08 22.03
N LEU A 176 -9.06 10.97 22.61
CA LEU A 176 -8.67 12.26 22.02
C LEU A 176 -7.23 12.18 21.52
N GLU A 177 -7.00 12.70 20.34
CA GLU A 177 -5.66 12.85 19.78
C GLU A 177 -5.30 14.31 19.59
N HIS A 178 -4.02 14.61 19.65
CA HIS A 178 -3.48 15.96 19.62
C HIS A 178 -2.43 16.10 18.53
N LYS A 179 -2.42 17.28 17.90
CA LYS A 179 -1.39 17.69 16.96
C LYS A 179 -0.99 19.14 17.26
N GLU A 180 0.29 19.40 17.26
CA GLU A 180 0.80 20.75 17.49
C GLU A 180 1.30 21.35 16.17
N VAL A 181 0.84 22.55 15.84
CA VAL A 181 1.31 23.34 14.70
C VAL A 181 1.54 24.75 15.16
N PHE A 182 2.72 25.27 14.99
CA PHE A 182 3.11 26.62 15.40
C PHE A 182 2.84 26.90 16.90
N GLY A 183 3.05 25.88 17.77
CA GLY A 183 2.77 25.99 19.21
C GLY A 183 1.30 25.95 19.59
N ILE A 184 0.40 25.80 18.61
CA ILE A 184 -1.05 25.70 18.84
C ILE A 184 -1.43 24.22 18.80
N THR A 185 -2.07 23.75 19.86
CA THR A 185 -2.54 22.37 19.95
C THR A 185 -3.90 22.20 19.31
N PHE A 186 -3.98 21.30 18.37
CA PHE A 186 -5.23 20.82 17.76
C PHE A 186 -5.65 19.55 18.51
N GLU A 187 -6.92 19.47 18.90
CA GLU A 187 -7.50 18.31 19.56
C GLU A 187 -8.71 17.82 18.78
N GLN A 188 -8.79 16.50 18.59
CA GLN A 188 -9.97 15.85 17.97
C GLN A 188 -10.17 14.45 18.53
N GLY A 189 -11.38 13.92 18.38
CA GLY A 189 -11.63 12.50 18.61
C GLY A 189 -10.87 11.66 17.59
N ARG A 190 -10.35 10.50 18.02
CA ARG A 190 -9.74 9.54 17.09
C ARG A 190 -10.77 9.05 16.09
N ASN A 191 -10.33 8.76 14.88
CA ASN A 191 -11.18 8.12 13.88
C ASN A 191 -11.37 6.63 14.22
N GLU A 192 -12.43 6.33 14.96
CA GLU A 192 -12.77 4.97 15.42
C GLU A 192 -13.77 4.26 14.49
N LEU A 193 -14.00 4.82 13.29
CA LEU A 193 -14.93 4.24 12.33
C LEU A 193 -14.49 2.82 11.93
N ASN A 194 -15.38 1.86 12.16
CA ASN A 194 -15.21 0.49 11.69
C ASN A 194 -15.70 0.37 10.26
N ILE A 195 -14.84 -0.10 9.38
CA ILE A 195 -15.14 -0.36 7.99
C ILE A 195 -15.03 -1.86 7.74
N ASP A 196 -16.12 -2.46 7.27
CA ASP A 196 -16.19 -3.85 6.83
C ASP A 196 -17.06 -3.96 5.58
N LYS A 197 -17.33 -5.16 5.13
CA LYS A 197 -18.14 -5.39 3.92
C LYS A 197 -19.56 -4.78 4.00
N ASP A 198 -20.12 -4.58 5.19
CA ASP A 198 -21.46 -4.06 5.38
C ASP A 198 -21.54 -2.54 5.28
N PHE A 199 -20.39 -1.87 5.15
CA PHE A 199 -20.28 -0.42 4.99
C PHE A 199 -20.78 0.12 3.65
N PHE A 200 -21.00 -0.76 2.65
CA PHE A 200 -21.29 -0.40 1.26
C PHE A 200 -22.72 -0.74 0.82
N SER A 201 -23.70 -0.53 1.70
CA SER A 201 -25.10 -0.88 1.43
C SER A 201 -25.86 0.15 0.59
N ASN A 202 -25.43 1.43 0.56
CA ASN A 202 -26.09 2.49 -0.17
C ASN A 202 -25.57 2.59 -1.60
N VAL A 203 -26.01 1.68 -2.47
CA VAL A 203 -25.62 1.66 -3.89
C VAL A 203 -26.52 2.60 -4.67
N VAL A 204 -25.95 3.62 -5.31
CA VAL A 204 -26.65 4.72 -5.97
C VAL A 204 -26.73 4.62 -7.49
N THR A 205 -26.07 3.65 -8.08
CA THR A 205 -26.02 3.38 -9.54
C THR A 205 -27.15 2.44 -9.97
N ASP A 206 -27.37 2.32 -11.30
CA ASP A 206 -28.35 1.39 -11.86
C ASP A 206 -28.01 -0.07 -11.53
N VAL A 207 -26.75 -0.44 -11.65
CA VAL A 207 -26.26 -1.73 -11.14
C VAL A 207 -26.18 -1.66 -9.62
N LYS A 208 -27.00 -2.47 -8.95
CA LYS A 208 -27.15 -2.45 -7.49
C LYS A 208 -26.30 -3.48 -6.77
N GLU A 209 -25.87 -4.52 -7.47
CA GLU A 209 -25.17 -5.64 -6.84
C GLU A 209 -23.66 -5.39 -6.77
N ILE A 210 -23.13 -5.48 -5.56
CA ILE A 210 -21.69 -5.55 -5.30
C ILE A 210 -21.45 -6.91 -4.63
N PRO A 211 -20.74 -7.85 -5.28
CA PRO A 211 -20.43 -9.16 -4.66
C PRO A 211 -19.63 -9.01 -3.36
N ASP A 212 -19.76 -9.95 -2.44
CA ASP A 212 -19.06 -9.92 -1.15
C ASP A 212 -17.54 -9.77 -1.29
N ALA A 213 -16.93 -10.46 -2.25
CA ALA A 213 -15.50 -10.30 -2.52
C ALA A 213 -15.12 -8.86 -2.92
N ALA A 214 -15.96 -8.19 -3.68
CA ALA A 214 -15.76 -6.78 -4.05
C ALA A 214 -16.01 -5.84 -2.87
N LYS A 215 -16.98 -6.15 -2.00
CA LYS A 215 -17.18 -5.39 -0.76
C LYS A 215 -15.97 -5.49 0.18
N ILE A 216 -15.34 -6.64 0.24
CA ILE A 216 -14.09 -6.84 0.99
C ILE A 216 -12.98 -5.99 0.37
N ASP A 217 -12.84 -5.98 -0.95
CA ASP A 217 -11.85 -5.14 -1.64
C ASP A 217 -12.11 -3.65 -1.41
N LEU A 218 -13.37 -3.21 -1.42
CA LEU A 218 -13.74 -1.84 -1.08
C LEU A 218 -13.41 -1.50 0.38
N ALA A 219 -13.62 -2.44 1.31
CA ALA A 219 -13.23 -2.27 2.71
C ALA A 219 -11.72 -2.11 2.86
N ILE A 220 -10.92 -2.93 2.18
CA ILE A 220 -9.46 -2.82 2.15
C ILE A 220 -9.06 -1.44 1.62
N SER A 221 -9.68 -0.99 0.52
CA SER A 221 -9.43 0.34 -0.04
C SER A 221 -9.68 1.44 0.98
N MET A 222 -10.87 1.49 1.57
CA MET A 222 -11.26 2.56 2.49
C MET A 222 -10.47 2.53 3.80
N ILE A 223 -10.16 1.37 4.35
CA ILE A 223 -9.28 1.24 5.53
C ILE A 223 -7.88 1.77 5.22
N THR A 224 -7.34 1.42 4.06
CA THR A 224 -6.04 1.93 3.60
C THR A 224 -6.03 3.45 3.55
N LEU A 225 -7.11 4.06 3.07
CA LEU A 225 -7.23 5.52 2.96
C LEU A 225 -7.33 6.23 4.31
N LYS A 226 -7.81 5.59 5.36
CA LYS A 226 -7.77 6.15 6.72
C LYS A 226 -6.35 6.53 7.18
N TYR A 227 -5.34 5.89 6.62
CA TYR A 227 -3.93 6.05 6.99
C TYR A 227 -3.07 6.58 5.84
N THR A 228 -3.72 7.14 4.82
CA THR A 228 -3.05 7.72 3.65
C THR A 228 -3.25 9.23 3.62
N GLN A 229 -2.17 9.98 3.45
CA GLN A 229 -2.23 11.45 3.36
C GLN A 229 -3.17 11.90 2.25
N SER A 230 -4.11 12.77 2.57
CA SER A 230 -5.12 13.28 1.64
C SER A 230 -4.54 14.32 0.66
N ASN A 231 -5.16 14.51 -0.52
CA ASN A 231 -6.20 13.65 -1.10
C ASN A 231 -5.64 12.28 -1.42
N SER A 232 -6.48 11.26 -1.23
CA SER A 232 -6.05 9.89 -1.52
C SER A 232 -7.15 9.07 -2.19
N VAL A 233 -6.73 8.17 -3.07
CA VAL A 233 -7.57 7.13 -3.68
C VAL A 233 -6.79 5.82 -3.70
N CYS A 234 -7.49 4.69 -3.67
CA CYS A 234 -6.87 3.38 -3.61
C CYS A 234 -7.61 2.38 -4.49
N TYR A 235 -6.90 1.84 -5.48
CA TYR A 235 -7.36 0.74 -6.34
C TYR A 235 -7.00 -0.58 -5.67
N VAL A 236 -7.94 -1.49 -5.59
CA VAL A 236 -7.77 -2.81 -4.95
C VAL A 236 -8.27 -3.91 -5.86
N LYS A 237 -7.56 -5.02 -5.90
CA LYS A 237 -7.99 -6.24 -6.58
C LYS A 237 -7.53 -7.47 -5.80
N ASP A 238 -8.46 -8.41 -5.62
CA ASP A 238 -8.17 -9.72 -5.01
C ASP A 238 -7.41 -9.61 -3.67
N GLY A 239 -7.90 -8.74 -2.79
CA GLY A 239 -7.38 -8.62 -1.43
C GLY A 239 -6.11 -7.77 -1.28
N GLN A 240 -5.72 -7.01 -2.30
CA GLN A 240 -4.53 -6.16 -2.24
C GLN A 240 -4.73 -4.82 -2.93
N ALA A 241 -4.17 -3.78 -2.33
CA ALA A 241 -4.02 -2.49 -3.01
C ALA A 241 -3.05 -2.66 -4.19
N ILE A 242 -3.46 -2.20 -5.36
CA ILE A 242 -2.65 -2.27 -6.58
C ILE A 242 -2.18 -0.89 -7.06
N GLY A 243 -2.79 0.18 -6.53
CA GLY A 243 -2.36 1.56 -6.79
C GLY A 243 -2.92 2.49 -5.74
N ILE A 244 -2.05 3.20 -5.05
CA ILE A 244 -2.41 4.19 -4.03
C ILE A 244 -1.87 5.55 -4.46
N GLY A 245 -2.76 6.55 -4.53
CA GLY A 245 -2.39 7.95 -4.68
C GLY A 245 -2.52 8.66 -3.35
N ALA A 246 -1.48 9.38 -2.95
CA ALA A 246 -1.40 10.05 -1.66
C ALA A 246 -0.95 11.51 -1.80
N GLY A 247 -1.43 12.37 -0.91
CA GLY A 247 -0.93 13.73 -0.76
C GLY A 247 -1.17 14.66 -1.95
N GLN A 248 -2.17 14.38 -2.78
CA GLN A 248 -2.45 15.18 -3.97
C GLN A 248 -3.45 16.30 -3.67
N GLN A 249 -3.21 17.48 -4.23
CA GLN A 249 -4.10 18.63 -4.06
C GLN A 249 -5.33 18.55 -4.96
N SER A 250 -5.22 17.93 -6.13
CA SER A 250 -6.32 17.73 -7.07
C SER A 250 -6.81 16.27 -7.02
N ARG A 251 -8.12 16.07 -6.90
CA ARG A 251 -8.73 14.71 -6.91
C ARG A 251 -8.42 13.97 -8.21
N ILE A 252 -8.57 14.63 -9.35
CA ILE A 252 -8.30 13.96 -10.64
C ILE A 252 -6.82 13.59 -10.80
N HIS A 253 -5.89 14.42 -10.33
CA HIS A 253 -4.46 14.06 -10.35
C HIS A 253 -4.18 12.85 -9.45
N CYS A 254 -4.86 12.77 -8.31
CA CYS A 254 -4.76 11.63 -7.41
C CYS A 254 -5.26 10.34 -8.07
N THR A 255 -6.42 10.40 -8.72
CA THR A 255 -7.02 9.26 -9.43
C THR A 255 -6.14 8.80 -10.60
N ARG A 256 -5.51 9.73 -11.32
CA ARG A 256 -4.55 9.41 -12.39
C ARG A 256 -3.28 8.76 -11.86
N LEU A 257 -2.70 9.31 -10.81
CA LEU A 257 -1.47 8.77 -10.21
C LEU A 257 -1.69 7.34 -9.69
N ALA A 258 -2.74 7.14 -8.89
CA ALA A 258 -3.07 5.82 -8.37
C ALA A 258 -3.42 4.84 -9.49
N GLY A 259 -4.14 5.30 -10.52
CA GLY A 259 -4.48 4.50 -11.69
C GLY A 259 -3.24 4.07 -12.49
N GLN A 260 -2.27 4.96 -12.64
CA GLN A 260 -1.00 4.62 -13.30
C GLN A 260 -0.24 3.52 -12.54
N LYS A 261 -0.22 3.58 -11.22
CA LYS A 261 0.38 2.53 -10.39
C LYS A 261 -0.36 1.19 -10.54
N ALA A 262 -1.69 1.22 -10.56
CA ALA A 262 -2.51 0.03 -10.81
C ALA A 262 -2.25 -0.55 -12.20
N ASP A 263 -2.14 0.29 -13.22
CA ASP A 263 -1.78 -0.10 -14.58
C ASP A 263 -0.41 -0.78 -14.62
N ASN A 264 0.58 -0.22 -13.94
CA ASN A 264 1.94 -0.78 -13.87
C ASN A 264 1.93 -2.18 -13.22
N TRP A 265 1.15 -2.37 -12.17
CA TRP A 265 0.98 -3.69 -11.55
C TRP A 265 0.45 -4.73 -12.54
N TRP A 266 -0.53 -4.37 -13.37
CA TRP A 266 -1.09 -5.27 -14.37
C TRP A 266 -0.16 -5.48 -15.58
N LEU A 267 0.51 -4.42 -16.05
CA LEU A 267 1.48 -4.48 -17.14
C LEU A 267 2.67 -5.38 -16.82
N ARG A 268 3.11 -5.42 -15.57
CA ARG A 268 4.20 -6.31 -15.12
C ARG A 268 3.86 -7.79 -15.30
N GLN A 269 2.61 -8.16 -15.40
CA GLN A 269 2.14 -9.52 -15.60
C GLN A 269 2.08 -9.94 -17.08
N ASN A 270 2.33 -9.02 -18.00
CA ASN A 270 2.33 -9.32 -19.43
C ASN A 270 3.48 -10.27 -19.80
N PRO A 271 3.25 -11.23 -20.71
CA PRO A 271 4.30 -12.16 -21.17
C PRO A 271 5.58 -11.48 -21.67
N LYS A 272 5.49 -10.30 -22.30
CA LYS A 272 6.68 -9.53 -22.70
C LYS A 272 7.54 -9.11 -21.52
N VAL A 273 6.93 -8.74 -20.42
CA VAL A 273 7.65 -8.34 -19.19
C VAL A 273 8.19 -9.58 -18.47
N LEU A 274 7.39 -10.62 -18.34
CA LEU A 274 7.81 -11.89 -17.72
C LEU A 274 8.95 -12.55 -18.50
N GLY A 275 9.01 -12.33 -19.81
CA GLY A 275 10.02 -12.88 -20.71
C GLY A 275 11.31 -12.06 -20.84
N LEU A 276 11.45 -10.96 -20.12
CA LEU A 276 12.68 -10.17 -20.14
C LEU A 276 13.88 -11.01 -19.64
N GLN A 277 14.96 -11.00 -20.41
CA GLN A 277 16.16 -11.76 -20.12
C GLN A 277 17.23 -10.84 -19.52
N PHE A 278 17.31 -10.82 -18.21
CA PHE A 278 18.33 -10.05 -17.50
C PHE A 278 19.69 -10.73 -17.53
N LYS A 279 20.75 -9.94 -17.55
CA LYS A 279 22.10 -10.45 -17.34
C LYS A 279 22.24 -11.09 -15.95
N ASP A 280 23.14 -12.06 -15.85
CA ASP A 280 23.49 -12.64 -14.57
C ASP A 280 24.07 -11.57 -13.63
N GLY A 281 23.72 -11.64 -12.36
CA GLY A 281 24.18 -10.70 -11.34
C GLY A 281 23.38 -9.39 -11.22
N ILE A 282 22.39 -9.15 -12.08
CA ILE A 282 21.47 -8.01 -11.92
C ILE A 282 20.55 -8.28 -10.72
N GLY A 283 20.65 -7.42 -9.70
CA GLY A 283 19.84 -7.54 -8.49
C GLY A 283 18.37 -7.19 -8.69
N ARG A 284 17.53 -7.57 -7.73
CA ARG A 284 16.07 -7.32 -7.80
C ARG A 284 15.72 -5.85 -7.96
N ALA A 285 16.37 -4.96 -7.22
CA ALA A 285 16.11 -3.52 -7.32
C ALA A 285 16.42 -2.98 -8.72
N ASP A 286 17.54 -3.39 -9.32
CA ASP A 286 17.90 -2.97 -10.70
C ASP A 286 16.95 -3.57 -11.73
N ARG A 287 16.48 -4.80 -11.53
CA ARG A 287 15.45 -5.40 -12.38
C ARG A 287 14.13 -4.64 -12.29
N ASP A 288 13.71 -4.28 -11.08
CA ASP A 288 12.49 -3.47 -10.87
C ASP A 288 12.60 -2.11 -11.57
N ASN A 289 13.75 -1.43 -11.47
CA ASN A 289 14.00 -0.17 -12.15
C ASN A 289 13.92 -0.32 -13.68
N ALA A 290 14.54 -1.36 -14.21
CA ALA A 290 14.52 -1.64 -15.65
C ALA A 290 13.10 -1.96 -16.14
N ILE A 291 12.33 -2.72 -15.38
CA ILE A 291 10.93 -3.03 -15.71
C ILE A 291 10.08 -1.76 -15.68
N ASP A 292 10.25 -0.91 -14.67
CA ASP A 292 9.51 0.35 -14.56
C ASP A 292 9.75 1.25 -15.79
N LEU A 293 10.99 1.38 -16.23
CA LEU A 293 11.32 2.10 -17.47
C LEU A 293 10.72 1.42 -18.70
N TYR A 294 10.87 0.10 -18.79
CA TYR A 294 10.42 -0.68 -19.96
C TYR A 294 8.91 -0.59 -20.21
N ILE A 295 8.11 -0.61 -19.16
CA ILE A 295 6.66 -0.49 -19.28
C ILE A 295 6.16 0.96 -19.36
N GLY A 296 7.04 1.94 -19.08
CA GLY A 296 6.74 3.37 -19.07
C GLY A 296 6.94 4.03 -20.42
N GLU A 297 6.79 5.35 -20.44
CA GLU A 297 7.01 6.17 -21.65
C GLU A 297 8.50 6.45 -21.89
N GLU A 298 9.34 6.37 -20.86
CA GLU A 298 10.79 6.60 -20.95
C GLU A 298 11.57 5.30 -21.23
N TYR A 299 10.97 4.37 -21.97
CA TYR A 299 11.57 3.05 -22.22
C TYR A 299 12.92 3.10 -22.97
N MET A 300 13.19 4.17 -23.71
CA MET A 300 14.49 4.35 -24.37
C MET A 300 15.65 4.51 -23.39
N ASP A 301 15.37 4.92 -22.15
CA ASP A 301 16.39 5.02 -21.09
C ASP A 301 16.97 3.64 -20.71
N VAL A 302 16.29 2.55 -21.07
CA VAL A 302 16.78 1.18 -20.85
C VAL A 302 16.94 0.39 -22.16
N LEU A 303 16.36 0.84 -23.28
CA LEU A 303 16.40 0.13 -24.57
C LEU A 303 17.29 0.73 -25.63
N ALA A 304 17.84 1.95 -25.44
CA ALA A 304 18.70 2.58 -26.42
C ALA A 304 19.94 1.73 -26.71
N ASP A 305 20.44 1.80 -27.96
CA ASP A 305 21.69 1.13 -28.33
C ASP A 305 22.84 1.65 -27.47
N GLY A 306 23.70 0.75 -26.97
CA GLY A 306 24.74 1.06 -26.01
C GLY A 306 24.28 1.16 -24.56
N VAL A 307 22.98 1.06 -24.30
CA VAL A 307 22.40 1.09 -22.95
C VAL A 307 21.80 -0.28 -22.56
N TRP A 308 20.99 -0.88 -23.43
CA TRP A 308 20.31 -2.14 -23.14
C TRP A 308 21.29 -3.27 -22.78
N GLU A 309 22.48 -3.27 -23.34
CA GLU A 309 23.53 -4.26 -23.09
C GLU A 309 24.01 -4.28 -21.64
N ASN A 310 23.76 -3.22 -20.88
CA ASN A 310 24.09 -3.18 -19.45
C ASN A 310 23.14 -4.01 -18.59
N THR A 311 21.94 -4.28 -19.08
CA THR A 311 20.86 -4.89 -18.28
C THR A 311 20.39 -6.23 -18.83
N PHE A 312 20.29 -6.36 -20.16
CA PHE A 312 19.67 -7.52 -20.80
C PHE A 312 20.68 -8.37 -21.57
N LYS A 313 20.41 -9.70 -21.63
CA LYS A 313 21.15 -10.64 -22.49
C LYS A 313 20.79 -10.47 -23.96
N VAL A 314 19.53 -10.13 -24.23
CA VAL A 314 18.96 -9.92 -25.56
C VAL A 314 18.18 -8.63 -25.52
N LYS A 315 18.31 -7.79 -26.56
CA LYS A 315 17.56 -6.54 -26.66
C LYS A 315 16.07 -6.82 -26.68
N PRO A 316 15.29 -6.34 -25.68
CA PRO A 316 13.85 -6.51 -25.69
C PRO A 316 13.18 -5.75 -26.84
N GLU A 317 12.09 -6.29 -27.36
CA GLU A 317 11.19 -5.54 -28.23
C GLU A 317 10.45 -4.47 -27.43
N VAL A 318 10.16 -3.34 -28.07
CA VAL A 318 9.37 -2.27 -27.45
C VAL A 318 7.98 -2.80 -27.09
N PHE A 319 7.55 -2.50 -25.88
CA PHE A 319 6.18 -2.73 -25.44
C PHE A 319 5.33 -1.53 -25.88
N THR A 320 4.62 -1.68 -27.02
CA THR A 320 3.93 -0.56 -27.66
C THR A 320 2.70 -0.10 -26.88
N ARG A 321 2.25 1.13 -27.12
CA ARG A 321 1.02 1.68 -26.53
C ARG A 321 -0.20 0.82 -26.84
N GLU A 322 -0.31 0.34 -28.08
CA GLU A 322 -1.39 -0.52 -28.53
C GLU A 322 -1.40 -1.86 -27.76
N GLU A 323 -0.25 -2.47 -27.59
CA GLU A 323 -0.11 -3.70 -26.82
C GLU A 323 -0.45 -3.49 -25.34
N LYS A 324 0.05 -2.38 -24.75
CA LYS A 324 -0.27 -2.02 -23.36
C LYS A 324 -1.77 -1.79 -23.19
N ARG A 325 -2.41 -1.05 -24.08
CA ARG A 325 -3.86 -0.79 -24.00
C ARG A 325 -4.67 -2.09 -24.14
N ALA A 326 -4.31 -2.96 -25.06
CA ALA A 326 -4.97 -4.26 -25.24
C ALA A 326 -4.85 -5.14 -23.98
N TRP A 327 -3.72 -5.10 -23.30
CA TRP A 327 -3.51 -5.82 -22.05
C TRP A 327 -4.31 -5.21 -20.88
N LEU A 328 -4.30 -3.89 -20.75
CA LEU A 328 -5.07 -3.16 -19.73
C LEU A 328 -6.57 -3.37 -19.89
N ASP A 329 -7.08 -3.49 -21.12
CA ASP A 329 -8.50 -3.75 -21.39
C ASP A 329 -8.98 -5.12 -20.89
N GLN A 330 -8.07 -6.05 -20.59
CA GLN A 330 -8.38 -7.34 -20.00
C GLN A 330 -8.55 -7.27 -18.47
N LEU A 331 -8.08 -6.21 -17.82
CA LEU A 331 -8.24 -6.02 -16.38
C LEU A 331 -9.66 -5.59 -16.07
N THR A 332 -10.33 -6.33 -15.20
CA THR A 332 -11.71 -6.05 -14.75
C THR A 332 -11.86 -6.36 -13.27
N GLY A 333 -12.97 -5.96 -12.68
CA GLY A 333 -13.30 -6.28 -11.30
C GLY A 333 -12.48 -5.53 -10.27
N VAL A 334 -11.82 -4.44 -10.66
CA VAL A 334 -11.05 -3.60 -9.74
C VAL A 334 -12.01 -2.74 -8.89
N ALA A 335 -11.74 -2.66 -7.60
CA ALA A 335 -12.44 -1.80 -6.66
C ALA A 335 -11.66 -0.50 -6.45
N LEU A 336 -12.35 0.62 -6.39
CA LEU A 336 -11.78 1.95 -6.15
C LEU A 336 -12.46 2.63 -4.98
N GLY A 337 -11.68 3.03 -3.97
CA GLY A 337 -12.13 3.89 -2.89
C GLY A 337 -11.53 5.29 -3.00
N SER A 338 -12.29 6.29 -2.54
CA SER A 338 -11.85 7.67 -2.43
C SER A 338 -12.11 8.20 -1.02
N ASP A 339 -11.16 8.93 -0.46
CA ASP A 339 -11.27 9.50 0.90
C ASP A 339 -12.24 10.68 0.99
N ALA A 340 -12.65 11.24 -0.16
CA ALA A 340 -13.68 12.27 -0.27
C ALA A 340 -14.45 12.11 -1.58
N PHE A 341 -15.49 12.93 -1.80
CA PHE A 341 -16.31 12.83 -3.00
C PHE A 341 -15.50 13.09 -4.28
N PHE A 342 -15.91 12.43 -5.36
CA PHE A 342 -15.46 12.76 -6.71
C PHE A 342 -16.20 14.00 -7.20
N PRO A 343 -15.50 15.09 -7.58
CA PRO A 343 -16.18 16.32 -8.02
C PRO A 343 -16.84 16.20 -9.39
N PHE A 344 -16.29 15.38 -10.29
CA PHE A 344 -16.77 15.22 -11.67
C PHE A 344 -16.57 13.79 -12.16
N GLY A 345 -17.27 13.44 -13.23
CA GLY A 345 -17.20 12.13 -13.88
C GLY A 345 -15.87 11.81 -14.56
N ASP A 346 -14.98 12.77 -14.74
CA ASP A 346 -13.64 12.53 -15.29
C ASP A 346 -12.82 11.54 -14.44
N ASN A 347 -13.04 11.55 -13.13
CA ASN A 347 -12.43 10.53 -12.23
C ASN A 347 -12.91 9.12 -12.58
N ILE A 348 -14.20 8.98 -12.91
CA ILE A 348 -14.79 7.69 -13.30
C ILE A 348 -14.28 7.26 -14.67
N GLU A 349 -14.17 8.18 -15.63
CA GLU A 349 -13.56 7.92 -16.94
C GLU A 349 -12.12 7.38 -16.77
N ARG A 350 -11.35 7.99 -15.88
CA ARG A 350 -9.98 7.51 -15.60
C ARG A 350 -9.98 6.12 -14.96
N ALA A 351 -10.85 5.91 -13.99
CA ALA A 351 -10.97 4.65 -13.27
C ALA A 351 -11.35 3.49 -14.22
N HIS A 352 -12.24 3.75 -15.18
CA HIS A 352 -12.65 2.78 -16.19
C HIS A 352 -11.45 2.23 -16.99
N LYS A 353 -10.48 3.07 -17.32
CA LYS A 353 -9.27 2.68 -18.06
C LYS A 353 -8.36 1.71 -17.29
N SER A 354 -8.53 1.61 -16.00
CA SER A 354 -7.79 0.69 -15.10
C SER A 354 -8.63 -0.48 -14.60
N GLY A 355 -9.74 -0.80 -15.28
CA GLY A 355 -10.55 -1.97 -14.99
C GLY A 355 -11.49 -1.86 -13.79
N VAL A 356 -11.76 -0.66 -13.30
CA VAL A 356 -12.65 -0.44 -12.16
C VAL A 356 -14.09 -0.82 -12.49
N THR A 357 -14.68 -1.62 -11.63
CA THR A 357 -16.08 -2.06 -11.71
C THR A 357 -16.88 -1.62 -10.49
N TYR A 358 -16.23 -1.47 -9.34
CA TYR A 358 -16.84 -1.17 -8.05
C TYR A 358 -16.20 0.08 -7.44
N ILE A 359 -17.03 0.98 -6.92
CA ILE A 359 -16.55 2.25 -6.35
C ILE A 359 -17.20 2.51 -5.00
N ALA A 360 -16.42 3.04 -4.06
CA ALA A 360 -16.91 3.62 -2.82
C ALA A 360 -16.37 5.03 -2.65
N GLN A 361 -17.28 5.96 -2.34
CA GLN A 361 -16.94 7.36 -2.05
C GLN A 361 -18.04 7.98 -1.17
N PRO A 362 -17.77 9.10 -0.48
CA PRO A 362 -18.76 9.70 0.41
C PRO A 362 -20.04 10.18 -0.28
N GLY A 363 -19.96 10.71 -1.50
CA GLY A 363 -21.02 11.52 -2.08
C GLY A 363 -21.02 12.93 -1.51
N GLY A 364 -21.96 13.77 -1.95
CA GLY A 364 -22.14 15.14 -1.46
C GLY A 364 -21.58 16.23 -2.38
N SER A 365 -21.09 15.88 -3.56
CA SER A 365 -20.76 16.86 -4.60
C SER A 365 -22.03 17.43 -5.25
N VAL A 366 -21.99 18.69 -5.64
CA VAL A 366 -23.06 19.29 -6.46
C VAL A 366 -23.22 18.62 -7.83
N ARG A 367 -22.23 17.85 -8.24
CA ARG A 367 -22.23 17.09 -9.50
C ARG A 367 -22.30 15.56 -9.28
N ASP A 368 -22.90 15.11 -8.18
CA ASP A 368 -23.11 13.67 -7.94
C ASP A 368 -23.91 13.01 -9.08
N ASP A 369 -24.86 13.74 -9.69
CA ASP A 369 -25.61 13.28 -10.85
C ASP A 369 -24.70 12.91 -12.04
N ASN A 370 -23.71 13.74 -12.33
CA ASN A 370 -22.73 13.51 -13.40
C ASN A 370 -21.82 12.30 -13.07
N VAL A 371 -21.40 12.16 -11.83
CA VAL A 371 -20.57 11.03 -11.38
C VAL A 371 -21.35 9.72 -11.47
N ILE A 372 -22.60 9.69 -11.01
CA ILE A 372 -23.48 8.52 -11.10
C ILE A 372 -23.75 8.16 -12.57
N ALA A 373 -24.08 9.14 -13.42
CA ALA A 373 -24.33 8.91 -14.84
C ALA A 373 -23.11 8.31 -15.55
N THR A 374 -21.90 8.74 -15.21
CA THR A 374 -20.67 8.18 -15.78
C THR A 374 -20.45 6.74 -15.33
N CYS A 375 -20.73 6.40 -14.06
CA CYS A 375 -20.71 5.04 -13.59
C CYS A 375 -21.72 4.16 -14.36
N ASN A 376 -22.94 4.64 -14.55
CA ASN A 376 -24.00 3.93 -15.29
C ASN A 376 -23.60 3.67 -16.75
N LYS A 377 -22.94 4.64 -17.38
CA LYS A 377 -22.39 4.49 -18.74
C LYS A 377 -21.50 3.26 -18.89
N TYR A 378 -20.73 2.92 -17.86
CA TYR A 378 -19.79 1.81 -17.87
C TYR A 378 -20.30 0.56 -17.10
N GLY A 379 -21.53 0.59 -16.62
CA GLY A 379 -22.08 -0.53 -15.85
C GLY A 379 -21.40 -0.77 -14.50
N MET A 380 -20.82 0.25 -13.91
CA MET A 380 -20.19 0.18 -12.59
C MET A 380 -21.25 0.23 -11.47
N ALA A 381 -20.96 -0.41 -10.35
CA ALA A 381 -21.71 -0.25 -9.11
C ALA A 381 -20.94 0.66 -8.15
N MET A 382 -21.60 1.71 -7.67
CA MET A 382 -21.01 2.68 -6.75
C MET A 382 -21.87 2.82 -5.49
N ALA A 383 -21.22 2.72 -4.32
CA ALA A 383 -21.81 2.99 -3.02
C ALA A 383 -21.39 4.37 -2.50
N PHE A 384 -22.34 5.11 -1.94
CA PHE A 384 -22.07 6.31 -1.15
C PHE A 384 -21.92 5.91 0.32
N THR A 385 -20.75 6.23 0.91
CA THR A 385 -20.47 5.93 2.31
C THR A 385 -20.96 7.01 3.26
N GLY A 386 -21.16 8.23 2.78
CA GLY A 386 -21.59 9.37 3.58
C GLY A 386 -20.52 9.93 4.53
N ILE A 387 -19.31 9.37 4.53
CA ILE A 387 -18.24 9.76 5.46
C ILE A 387 -16.94 10.03 4.70
N ARG A 388 -16.36 11.22 4.95
CA ARG A 388 -15.06 11.62 4.49
C ARG A 388 -13.97 11.03 5.41
N LEU A 389 -12.87 10.57 4.83
CA LEU A 389 -11.76 9.92 5.55
C LEU A 389 -10.44 10.71 5.44
N PHE A 390 -10.49 12.03 5.51
CA PHE A 390 -9.26 12.82 5.44
C PHE A 390 -8.28 12.45 6.55
N HIS A 391 -7.03 12.34 6.16
CA HIS A 391 -5.90 12.06 7.04
C HIS A 391 -4.79 13.08 6.77
N HIS A 392 -4.41 13.83 7.80
CA HIS A 392 -3.37 14.86 7.72
C HIS A 392 -2.33 14.78 8.82
#